data_f97670a60a4926b3b258926ae8ef99f4
#
_entry.id   f97670a60a4926b3b258926ae8ef99f4
#
_cell.length_a   1.000
_cell.length_b   1.000
_cell.length_c   1.000
_cell.angle_alpha   90.00
_cell.angle_beta   90.00
_cell.angle_gamma   90.00
#
_symmetry.space_group_name_H-M   'P 1'
#
loop_
_entity.id
_entity.type
_entity.pdbx_description
1 polymer ?
#
loop_
_entity_poly.entity_id
_entity_poly.type
_entity_poly.pdbx_seq_one_letter_code
_entity_poly.pdbx_strand_id
1 'polypeptide(L)'
;MKSLWIAVLAALFASPAFAQTTGKQPVLVSIKRMSLDTALKAAQAAIEACRKEGVQIAVTVVDRGGEAQVVLRDVFAPDLTLKVSQAKANAAVSFVVPTSQLESRFTQPFGPPSVGGVVAAAGGVPIQAGGELVGAIGVSGAPSGQVDERCARAGFNAITEDLELGR
;
A
#
# COMPACT_ATOMS: atom_id res chain seq x y z
N MET A 1 -41.28 34.90 -54.44
CA MET A 1 -41.30 33.67 -53.70
C MET A 1 -39.85 33.11 -53.76
N LYS A 2 -39.05 33.30 -52.70
CA LYS A 2 -37.62 32.89 -52.63
C LYS A 2 -37.51 31.70 -51.68
N SER A 3 -37.20 30.54 -52.22
CA SER A 3 -37.01 29.31 -51.45
C SER A 3 -35.63 29.31 -50.81
N LEU A 4 -35.59 29.26 -49.49
CA LEU A 4 -34.37 29.20 -48.69
C LEU A 4 -34.01 27.69 -48.45
N TRP A 5 -32.91 27.23 -49.03
CA TRP A 5 -32.40 25.89 -48.81
C TRP A 5 -31.50 25.95 -47.56
N ILE A 6 -31.89 25.26 -46.48
CA ILE A 6 -31.09 25.09 -45.28
C ILE A 6 -30.28 23.80 -45.47
N ALA A 7 -28.97 23.94 -45.67
CA ALA A 7 -28.04 22.83 -45.67
C ALA A 7 -27.68 22.45 -44.23
N VAL A 8 -28.15 21.29 -43.78
CA VAL A 8 -27.78 20.72 -42.47
C VAL A 8 -26.43 20.01 -42.61
N LEU A 9 -25.40 20.62 -42.03
CA LEU A 9 -24.07 19.98 -41.93
C LEU A 9 -24.10 18.94 -40.80
N ALA A 10 -24.12 17.66 -41.11
CA ALA A 10 -23.95 16.58 -40.17
C ALA A 10 -22.46 16.42 -39.84
N ALA A 11 -22.04 16.93 -38.69
CA ALA A 11 -20.68 16.69 -38.15
C ALA A 11 -20.58 15.25 -37.62
N LEU A 12 -19.86 14.39 -38.35
CA LEU A 12 -19.48 13.06 -37.91
C LEU A 12 -18.45 13.19 -36.77
N PHE A 13 -18.88 12.98 -35.53
CA PHE A 13 -17.97 12.77 -34.39
C PHE A 13 -17.35 11.38 -34.52
N ALA A 14 -16.15 11.30 -35.06
CA ALA A 14 -15.33 10.11 -35.00
C ALA A 14 -14.80 9.95 -33.56
N SER A 15 -15.45 9.08 -32.77
CA SER A 15 -14.91 8.67 -31.47
C SER A 15 -13.61 7.91 -31.66
N PRO A 16 -12.53 8.24 -30.93
CA PRO A 16 -11.32 7.45 -30.98
C PRO A 16 -11.62 6.05 -30.42
N ALA A 17 -11.57 5.03 -31.28
CA ALA A 17 -11.59 3.65 -30.84
C ALA A 17 -10.31 3.38 -30.07
N PHE A 18 -10.38 3.20 -28.75
CA PHE A 18 -9.30 2.64 -27.98
C PHE A 18 -9.07 1.19 -28.45
N ALA A 19 -8.03 1.00 -29.26
CA ALA A 19 -7.58 -0.33 -29.66
C ALA A 19 -7.14 -1.06 -28.38
N GLN A 20 -7.97 -2.00 -27.90
CA GLN A 20 -7.56 -2.96 -26.91
C GLN A 20 -6.53 -3.88 -27.59
N THR A 21 -5.25 -3.68 -27.27
CA THR A 21 -4.20 -4.62 -27.63
C THR A 21 -4.49 -5.95 -26.92
N THR A 22 -5.11 -6.88 -27.59
CA THR A 22 -5.22 -8.29 -27.17
C THR A 22 -3.83 -8.94 -27.29
N GLY A 23 -2.86 -8.42 -26.56
CA GLY A 23 -1.53 -9.02 -26.45
C GLY A 23 -1.66 -10.33 -25.69
N LYS A 24 -1.22 -11.44 -26.32
CA LYS A 24 -1.12 -12.73 -25.64
C LYS A 24 -0.28 -12.54 -24.36
N GLN A 25 -0.84 -12.85 -23.21
CA GLN A 25 -0.15 -12.77 -21.94
C GLN A 25 1.11 -13.65 -21.96
N PRO A 26 2.25 -13.21 -21.40
CA PRO A 26 3.43 -14.05 -21.29
C PRO A 26 3.13 -15.26 -20.39
N VAL A 27 3.71 -16.41 -20.73
CA VAL A 27 3.54 -17.66 -19.96
C VAL A 27 4.14 -17.52 -18.54
N LEU A 28 5.19 -16.73 -18.41
CA LEU A 28 5.85 -16.45 -17.14
C LEU A 28 5.97 -14.94 -16.97
N VAL A 29 5.79 -14.46 -15.73
CA VAL A 29 5.99 -13.06 -15.36
C VAL A 29 7.07 -12.94 -14.28
N SER A 30 7.93 -11.94 -14.41
CA SER A 30 8.92 -11.60 -13.39
C SER A 30 8.27 -10.72 -12.33
N ILE A 31 8.52 -11.02 -11.05
CA ILE A 31 8.01 -10.27 -9.91
C ILE A 31 9.18 -9.74 -9.10
N LYS A 32 9.21 -8.44 -8.86
CA LYS A 32 10.19 -7.83 -7.94
C LYS A 32 9.76 -8.05 -6.49
N ARG A 33 10.73 -8.39 -5.65
CA ARG A 33 10.59 -8.50 -4.20
C ARG A 33 11.73 -7.78 -3.51
N MET A 34 11.49 -7.25 -2.33
CA MET A 34 12.56 -6.70 -1.50
C MET A 34 13.50 -7.82 -1.03
N SER A 35 14.78 -7.51 -0.90
CA SER A 35 15.71 -8.37 -0.16
C SER A 35 15.37 -8.36 1.32
N LEU A 36 15.83 -9.39 2.06
CA LEU A 36 15.68 -9.43 3.50
C LEU A 36 16.33 -8.22 4.19
N ASP A 37 17.51 -7.80 3.72
CA ASP A 37 18.23 -6.66 4.30
C ASP A 37 17.46 -5.36 4.12
N THR A 38 16.85 -5.13 2.95
CA THR A 38 16.00 -3.96 2.69
C THR A 38 14.75 -3.97 3.59
N ALA A 39 14.08 -5.12 3.72
CA ALA A 39 12.92 -5.28 4.58
C ALA A 39 13.27 -5.06 6.06
N LEU A 40 14.43 -5.59 6.51
CA LEU A 40 14.94 -5.40 7.88
C LEU A 40 15.28 -3.93 8.16
N LYS A 41 15.95 -3.25 7.22
CA LYS A 41 16.25 -1.82 7.34
C LYS A 41 14.97 -0.98 7.51
N ALA A 42 13.94 -1.25 6.73
CA ALA A 42 12.65 -0.58 6.86
C ALA A 42 12.01 -0.83 8.24
N ALA A 43 12.00 -2.08 8.70
CA ALA A 43 11.43 -2.45 9.99
C ALA A 43 12.17 -1.77 11.17
N GLN A 44 13.50 -1.77 11.14
CA GLN A 44 14.33 -1.13 12.16
C GLN A 44 14.12 0.38 12.20
N ALA A 45 14.06 1.04 11.05
CA ALA A 45 13.81 2.48 10.98
C ALA A 45 12.43 2.86 11.54
N ALA A 46 11.40 2.03 11.31
CA ALA A 46 10.08 2.24 11.91
C ALA A 46 10.11 2.11 13.44
N ILE A 47 10.78 1.10 13.97
CA ILE A 47 10.99 0.93 15.43
C ILE A 47 11.70 2.15 16.01
N GLU A 48 12.79 2.59 15.40
CA GLU A 48 13.57 3.73 15.87
C GLU A 48 12.75 5.04 15.84
N ALA A 49 11.95 5.24 14.80
CA ALA A 49 11.08 6.41 14.70
C ALA A 49 10.08 6.47 15.86
N CYS A 50 9.40 5.35 16.15
CA CYS A 50 8.46 5.28 17.27
C CYS A 50 9.16 5.41 18.65
N ARG A 51 10.33 4.83 18.81
CA ARG A 51 11.14 4.98 20.05
C ARG A 51 11.49 6.45 20.34
N LYS A 52 11.78 7.24 19.29
CA LYS A 52 12.03 8.68 19.45
C LYS A 52 10.81 9.44 19.96
N GLU A 53 9.61 8.94 19.67
CA GLU A 53 8.34 9.46 20.21
C GLU A 53 8.00 8.85 21.60
N GLY A 54 8.87 8.02 22.18
CA GLY A 54 8.66 7.34 23.45
C GLY A 54 7.69 6.17 23.40
N VAL A 55 7.43 5.63 22.19
CA VAL A 55 6.44 4.58 21.96
C VAL A 55 7.12 3.28 21.56
N GLN A 56 6.63 2.16 22.10
CA GLN A 56 7.08 0.81 21.73
C GLN A 56 6.02 0.10 20.91
N ILE A 57 6.44 -0.47 19.79
CA ILE A 57 5.56 -0.99 18.75
C ILE A 57 5.96 -2.40 18.27
N ALA A 58 5.06 -3.05 17.58
CA ALA A 58 5.40 -4.11 16.64
C ALA A 58 5.32 -3.57 15.20
N VAL A 59 6.23 -4.05 14.37
CA VAL A 59 6.28 -3.77 12.94
C VAL A 59 6.35 -5.06 12.15
N THR A 60 5.60 -5.15 11.06
CA THR A 60 5.64 -6.24 10.10
C THR A 60 5.90 -5.69 8.72
N VAL A 61 6.90 -6.21 8.03
CA VAL A 61 7.13 -5.96 6.61
C VAL A 61 6.72 -7.21 5.85
N VAL A 62 5.82 -7.03 4.89
CA VAL A 62 5.33 -8.12 4.02
C VAL A 62 5.85 -7.92 2.60
N ASP A 63 5.98 -9.01 1.86
CA ASP A 63 6.26 -8.98 0.43
C ASP A 63 5.00 -8.58 -0.38
N ARG A 64 5.13 -8.53 -1.69
CA ARG A 64 4.01 -8.20 -2.60
C ARG A 64 2.80 -9.14 -2.46
N GLY A 65 3.02 -10.39 -2.06
CA GLY A 65 1.97 -11.39 -1.84
C GLY A 65 1.27 -11.28 -0.48
N GLY A 66 1.78 -10.41 0.41
CA GLY A 66 1.26 -10.28 1.78
C GLY A 66 1.94 -11.23 2.79
N GLU A 67 2.97 -11.98 2.36
CA GLU A 67 3.71 -12.87 3.25
C GLU A 67 4.76 -12.10 4.06
N ALA A 68 4.83 -12.38 5.37
CA ALA A 68 5.74 -11.69 6.27
C ALA A 68 7.20 -12.04 5.94
N GLN A 69 8.03 -11.01 5.66
CA GLN A 69 9.48 -11.14 5.51
C GLN A 69 10.21 -10.80 6.81
N VAL A 70 9.74 -9.77 7.52
CA VAL A 70 10.33 -9.31 8.80
C VAL A 70 9.22 -8.97 9.77
N VAL A 71 9.37 -9.46 11.00
CA VAL A 71 8.52 -9.10 12.14
C VAL A 71 9.40 -8.71 13.31
N LEU A 72 9.28 -7.47 13.77
CA LEU A 72 9.98 -6.99 14.96
C LEU A 72 8.97 -6.50 15.99
N ARG A 73 9.26 -6.73 17.27
CA ARG A 73 8.43 -6.23 18.37
C ARG A 73 9.32 -5.72 19.50
N ASP A 74 9.08 -4.50 19.94
CA ASP A 74 9.68 -3.96 21.14
C ASP A 74 9.21 -4.71 22.39
N VAL A 75 10.07 -4.74 23.40
CA VAL A 75 9.90 -5.58 24.60
C VAL A 75 8.60 -5.28 25.37
N PHE A 76 8.15 -4.03 25.39
CA PHE A 76 6.90 -3.64 26.06
C PHE A 76 5.70 -3.47 25.13
N ALA A 77 5.89 -3.67 23.83
CA ALA A 77 4.73 -3.71 22.91
C ALA A 77 3.86 -4.94 23.20
N PRO A 78 2.54 -4.80 23.40
CA PRO A 78 1.66 -5.94 23.68
C PRO A 78 1.68 -6.98 22.55
N ASP A 79 1.50 -8.25 22.89
CA ASP A 79 1.54 -9.36 21.89
C ASP A 79 0.48 -9.20 20.78
N LEU A 80 -0.66 -8.59 21.09
CA LEU A 80 -1.70 -8.27 20.12
C LEU A 80 -1.17 -7.45 18.95
N THR A 81 -0.20 -6.56 19.19
CA THR A 81 0.37 -5.67 18.16
C THR A 81 1.04 -6.43 17.01
N LEU A 82 1.53 -7.65 17.25
CA LEU A 82 2.06 -8.53 16.18
C LEU A 82 0.99 -8.83 15.12
N LYS A 83 -0.19 -9.26 15.57
CA LYS A 83 -1.31 -9.59 14.66
C LYS A 83 -1.84 -8.33 13.96
N VAL A 84 -1.93 -7.22 14.69
CA VAL A 84 -2.47 -5.97 14.14
C VAL A 84 -1.49 -5.34 13.14
N SER A 85 -0.17 -5.34 13.41
CA SER A 85 0.82 -4.82 12.45
C SER A 85 0.81 -5.62 11.14
N GLN A 86 0.74 -6.96 11.22
CA GLN A 86 0.62 -7.80 10.04
C GLN A 86 -0.68 -7.53 9.27
N ALA A 87 -1.81 -7.42 9.97
CA ALA A 87 -3.10 -7.17 9.33
C ALA A 87 -3.18 -5.78 8.66
N LYS A 88 -2.50 -4.75 9.22
CA LYS A 88 -2.34 -3.44 8.59
C LYS A 88 -1.42 -3.52 7.35
N ALA A 89 -0.32 -4.27 7.42
CA ALA A 89 0.56 -4.50 6.27
C ALA A 89 -0.20 -5.22 5.14
N ASN A 90 -0.98 -6.26 5.48
CA ASN A 90 -1.81 -6.99 4.53
C ASN A 90 -2.87 -6.09 3.87
N ALA A 91 -3.51 -5.22 4.65
CA ALA A 91 -4.44 -4.23 4.10
C ALA A 91 -3.72 -3.27 3.13
N ALA A 92 -2.56 -2.73 3.52
CA ALA A 92 -1.81 -1.80 2.68
C ALA A 92 -1.34 -2.42 1.36
N VAL A 93 -0.84 -3.67 1.38
CA VAL A 93 -0.38 -4.37 0.16
C VAL A 93 -1.56 -4.76 -0.73
N SER A 94 -2.68 -5.17 -0.17
CA SER A 94 -3.86 -5.63 -0.92
C SER A 94 -4.59 -4.49 -1.62
N PHE A 95 -4.72 -3.34 -0.96
CA PHE A 95 -5.44 -2.18 -1.49
C PHE A 95 -4.51 -1.14 -2.13
N VAL A 96 -3.19 -1.30 -2.01
CA VAL A 96 -2.14 -0.43 -2.57
C VAL A 96 -2.30 1.04 -2.15
N VAL A 97 -2.79 1.27 -0.93
CA VAL A 97 -2.96 2.59 -0.31
C VAL A 97 -2.58 2.55 1.16
N PRO A 98 -2.18 3.67 1.76
CA PRO A 98 -2.06 3.78 3.23
C PRO A 98 -3.38 3.42 3.91
N THR A 99 -3.30 2.68 5.02
CA THR A 99 -4.52 2.17 5.67
C THR A 99 -5.37 3.27 6.31
N SER A 100 -4.83 4.46 6.57
CA SER A 100 -5.62 5.65 6.92
C SER A 100 -6.68 6.01 5.88
N GLN A 101 -6.43 5.71 4.60
CA GLN A 101 -7.40 5.95 3.51
C GLN A 101 -8.49 4.88 3.42
N LEU A 102 -8.35 3.79 4.16
CA LEU A 102 -9.32 2.69 4.17
C LEU A 102 -10.36 2.84 5.29
N GLU A 103 -10.08 3.62 6.34
CA GLU A 103 -10.94 3.73 7.53
C GLU A 103 -12.39 4.02 7.16
N SER A 104 -12.63 4.99 6.28
CA SER A 104 -13.99 5.35 5.84
C SER A 104 -14.65 4.30 4.95
N ARG A 105 -13.88 3.51 4.20
CA ARG A 105 -14.41 2.50 3.28
C ARG A 105 -14.96 1.29 4.02
N PHE A 106 -14.37 0.92 5.15
CA PHE A 106 -14.77 -0.24 5.94
C PHE A 106 -15.96 0.05 6.89
N THR A 107 -16.29 1.32 7.08
CA THR A 107 -17.47 1.73 7.85
C THR A 107 -18.73 1.85 7.01
N GLN A 108 -18.64 1.72 5.67
CA GLN A 108 -19.80 1.74 4.79
C GLN A 108 -20.62 0.44 4.89
N PRO A 109 -21.98 0.49 4.79
CA PRO A 109 -22.85 -0.68 4.94
C PRO A 109 -22.55 -1.85 4.00
N PHE A 110 -21.93 -1.60 2.86
CA PHE A 110 -21.54 -2.60 1.86
C PHE A 110 -20.02 -2.61 1.60
N GLY A 111 -19.24 -2.00 2.51
CA GLY A 111 -17.79 -2.13 2.50
C GLY A 111 -17.38 -3.59 2.66
N PRO A 112 -16.20 -4.03 2.22
CA PRO A 112 -15.76 -5.40 2.42
C PRO A 112 -15.72 -5.68 3.93
N PRO A 113 -16.72 -6.42 4.48
CA PRO A 113 -16.75 -6.69 5.90
C PRO A 113 -15.60 -7.63 6.19
N SER A 114 -14.72 -7.22 7.07
CA SER A 114 -13.76 -8.09 7.76
C SER A 114 -13.31 -9.32 6.95
N VAL A 115 -12.63 -9.11 5.84
CA VAL A 115 -11.80 -10.18 5.28
C VAL A 115 -10.77 -10.50 6.36
N GLY A 116 -10.80 -11.72 6.88
CA GLY A 116 -9.86 -12.13 7.92
C GLY A 116 -8.43 -11.79 7.53
N GLY A 117 -7.66 -11.21 8.45
CA GLY A 117 -6.27 -10.88 8.22
C GLY A 117 -6.00 -9.47 7.68
N VAL A 118 -7.02 -8.60 7.58
CA VAL A 118 -6.82 -7.16 7.25
C VAL A 118 -7.41 -6.25 8.34
N VAL A 119 -6.73 -5.13 8.59
CA VAL A 119 -7.19 -4.07 9.50
C VAL A 119 -7.09 -2.74 8.77
N ALA A 120 -8.23 -2.06 8.65
CA ALA A 120 -8.37 -0.79 7.93
C ALA A 120 -8.11 0.44 8.82
N ALA A 121 -7.39 0.29 9.91
CA ALA A 121 -6.96 1.40 10.76
C ALA A 121 -5.58 1.91 10.32
N ALA A 122 -5.33 3.20 10.45
CA ALA A 122 -4.04 3.82 10.09
C ALA A 122 -2.84 3.10 10.71
N GLY A 123 -1.73 2.98 9.97
CA GLY A 123 -0.50 2.31 10.39
C GLY A 123 0.09 1.36 9.36
N GLY A 124 -0.58 1.11 8.25
CA GLY A 124 -0.07 0.34 7.11
C GLY A 124 0.30 1.26 5.94
N VAL A 125 1.46 1.03 5.32
CA VAL A 125 1.95 1.81 4.18
C VAL A 125 2.45 0.86 3.09
N PRO A 126 1.96 0.97 1.84
CA PRO A 126 2.48 0.18 0.74
C PRO A 126 3.89 0.64 0.38
N ILE A 127 4.75 -0.30 -0.01
CA ILE A 127 6.12 -0.06 -0.47
C ILE A 127 6.14 -0.25 -1.98
N GLN A 128 6.53 0.80 -2.69
CA GLN A 128 6.63 0.82 -4.14
C GLN A 128 8.04 1.19 -4.58
N ALA A 129 8.50 0.59 -5.69
CA ALA A 129 9.77 0.86 -6.33
C ALA A 129 9.54 1.10 -7.82
N GLY A 130 9.88 2.29 -8.34
CA GLY A 130 9.64 2.63 -9.75
C GLY A 130 8.18 2.50 -10.18
N GLY A 131 7.23 2.74 -9.28
CA GLY A 131 5.78 2.61 -9.52
C GLY A 131 5.25 1.18 -9.39
N GLU A 132 6.10 0.17 -9.15
CA GLU A 132 5.68 -1.22 -8.92
C GLU A 132 5.54 -1.50 -7.41
N LEU A 133 4.47 -2.19 -7.03
CA LEU A 133 4.29 -2.66 -5.66
C LEU A 133 5.29 -3.79 -5.38
N VAL A 134 6.11 -3.66 -4.33
CA VAL A 134 7.09 -4.67 -3.91
C VAL A 134 6.80 -5.23 -2.52
N GLY A 135 5.91 -4.60 -1.76
CA GLY A 135 5.51 -5.05 -0.42
C GLY A 135 4.73 -4.00 0.34
N ALA A 136 4.67 -4.14 1.65
CA ALA A 136 4.10 -3.14 2.57
C ALA A 136 4.73 -3.26 3.96
N ILE A 137 4.61 -2.19 4.74
CA ILE A 137 4.98 -2.14 6.15
C ILE A 137 3.76 -1.80 6.99
N GLY A 138 3.54 -2.53 8.08
CA GLY A 138 2.48 -2.27 9.04
C GLY A 138 3.04 -2.09 10.44
N VAL A 139 2.53 -1.12 11.17
CA VAL A 139 2.93 -0.75 12.53
C VAL A 139 1.71 -0.77 13.45
N SER A 140 1.92 -1.24 14.67
CA SER A 140 0.89 -1.23 15.72
C SER A 140 1.52 -1.12 17.10
N GLY A 141 0.89 -0.38 17.98
CA GLY A 141 1.30 -0.22 19.39
C GLY A 141 1.31 1.23 19.87
N ALA A 142 1.25 2.20 18.98
CA ALA A 142 1.16 3.59 19.35
C ALA A 142 -0.25 3.97 19.89
N PRO A 143 -0.36 5.08 20.63
CA PRO A 143 -1.63 5.57 21.16
C PRO A 143 -2.67 5.90 20.10
N SER A 144 -2.24 6.13 18.84
CA SER A 144 -3.14 6.34 17.70
C SER A 144 -2.57 5.73 16.44
N GLY A 145 -3.47 5.34 15.52
CA GLY A 145 -3.07 4.81 14.21
C GLY A 145 -2.26 5.81 13.39
N GLN A 146 -2.48 7.12 13.56
CA GLN A 146 -1.69 8.15 12.88
C GLN A 146 -0.23 8.15 13.33
N VAL A 147 0.05 7.87 14.59
CA VAL A 147 1.43 7.68 15.09
C VAL A 147 2.02 6.41 14.48
N ASP A 148 1.28 5.30 14.49
CA ASP A 148 1.70 4.05 13.83
C ASP A 148 2.07 4.31 12.37
N GLU A 149 1.24 5.05 11.62
CA GLU A 149 1.48 5.32 10.20
C GLU A 149 2.69 6.24 9.97
N ARG A 150 2.95 7.21 10.86
CA ARG A 150 4.19 8.01 10.77
C ARG A 150 5.43 7.14 10.93
N CYS A 151 5.42 6.20 11.87
CA CYS A 151 6.53 5.26 12.05
C CYS A 151 6.68 4.32 10.84
N ALA A 152 5.56 3.83 10.29
CA ALA A 152 5.57 3.04 9.06
C ALA A 152 6.15 3.81 7.87
N ARG A 153 5.78 5.08 7.71
CA ARG A 153 6.34 5.97 6.68
C ARG A 153 7.82 6.23 6.88
N ALA A 154 8.29 6.38 8.13
CA ALA A 154 9.71 6.52 8.41
C ALA A 154 10.48 5.26 7.97
N GLY A 155 9.92 4.07 8.20
CA GLY A 155 10.46 2.82 7.69
C GLY A 155 10.55 2.78 6.16
N PHE A 156 9.48 3.14 5.47
CA PHE A 156 9.46 3.23 4.01
C PHE A 156 10.49 4.25 3.49
N ASN A 157 10.52 5.44 4.05
CA ASN A 157 11.43 6.51 3.61
C ASN A 157 12.91 6.12 3.76
N ALA A 158 13.25 5.30 4.78
CA ALA A 158 14.61 4.85 5.02
C ALA A 158 15.18 3.95 3.89
N ILE A 159 14.30 3.35 3.09
CA ILE A 159 14.68 2.44 2.00
C ILE A 159 14.38 3.01 0.60
N THR A 160 13.76 4.18 0.51
CA THR A 160 13.32 4.76 -0.77
C THR A 160 14.49 4.93 -1.73
N GLU A 161 15.61 5.48 -1.27
CA GLU A 161 16.80 5.68 -2.11
C GLU A 161 17.37 4.34 -2.62
N ASP A 162 17.46 3.32 -1.75
CA ASP A 162 17.95 1.99 -2.15
C ASP A 162 17.04 1.36 -3.22
N LEU A 163 15.72 1.53 -3.08
CA LEU A 163 14.74 1.01 -4.03
C LEU A 163 14.80 1.72 -5.39
N GLU A 164 15.05 3.04 -5.39
CA GLU A 164 15.17 3.83 -6.62
C GLU A 164 16.49 3.56 -7.35
N LEU A 165 17.57 3.35 -6.62
CA LEU A 165 18.89 3.09 -7.17
C LEU A 165 19.15 1.61 -7.47
N GLY A 166 18.27 0.71 -7.07
CA GLY A 166 18.42 -0.74 -7.26
C GLY A 166 19.61 -1.35 -6.52
N ARG A 167 19.97 -0.78 -5.36
CA ARG A 167 21.10 -1.22 -4.52
C ARG A 167 20.63 -2.13 -3.40
#